data_a8b92cf8bb332a95b157c1dbcdd30562
#
_entry.id   a8b92cf8bb332a95b157c1dbcdd30562
#
_cell.length_a   1.000
_cell.length_b   1.000
_cell.length_c   1.000
_cell.angle_alpha   90.00
_cell.angle_beta   90.00
_cell.angle_gamma   90.00
#
_symmetry.space_group_name_H-M   'P 1'
#
loop_
_entity.id
_entity.type
_entity.pdbx_description
1 polymer ?
#
loop_
_entity_poly.entity_id
_entity_poly.type
_entity_poly.pdbx_seq_one_letter_code
_entity_poly.pdbx_strand_id
1 'polypeptide(L)'
;MNKKYIYLAGPIAQCSYKEANDWRDYVRNNLHENIIGISPLRCEPMHGETYGPGNDSRYNSPGAIAAKNWYDTEHCNLILAYLPRELNERRPSYGTVIEIGWAIGLRKPIILVTDDEYLTEHPLIKANVN
;
A
#
# COMPACT_ATOMS: atom_id res chain seq x y z
N MET A 1 13.35 23.08 0.88
CA MET A 1 13.90 21.73 0.71
C MET A 1 12.92 20.83 -0.01
N ASN A 2 13.43 19.99 -0.90
CA ASN A 2 12.59 19.07 -1.65
C ASN A 2 12.11 17.93 -0.76
N LYS A 3 10.80 17.77 -0.66
CA LYS A 3 10.22 16.63 0.03
C LYS A 3 10.21 15.41 -0.87
N LYS A 4 10.35 14.24 -0.26
CA LYS A 4 10.25 12.94 -0.93
C LYS A 4 9.03 12.21 -0.41
N TYR A 5 8.43 11.40 -1.24
CA TYR A 5 7.17 10.73 -0.93
C TYR A 5 7.34 9.22 -1.03
N ILE A 6 6.88 8.53 -0.01
CA ILE A 6 6.83 7.08 0.02
C ILE A 6 5.36 6.65 0.04
N TYR A 7 4.96 5.86 -0.95
CA TYR A 7 3.62 5.30 -0.96
C TYR A 7 3.56 4.03 -0.13
N LEU A 8 2.62 3.99 0.81
CA LEU A 8 2.49 2.90 1.77
C LEU A 8 1.43 1.92 1.31
N ALA A 9 1.84 0.96 0.49
CA ALA A 9 0.97 -0.06 -0.07
C ALA A 9 0.84 -1.28 0.86
N GLY A 10 -0.36 -1.77 1.02
CA GLY A 10 -0.60 -2.93 1.89
C GLY A 10 -2.08 -3.28 1.98
N PRO A 11 -2.43 -4.37 2.69
CA PRO A 11 -3.80 -4.84 2.77
C PRO A 11 -4.75 -3.81 3.40
N ILE A 12 -5.95 -3.71 2.84
CA ILE A 12 -7.01 -2.81 3.31
C ILE A 12 -8.33 -3.57 3.42
N ALA A 13 -8.77 -4.19 2.32
CA ALA A 13 -10.06 -4.87 2.28
C ALA A 13 -10.14 -5.96 3.35
N GLN A 14 -11.21 -5.94 4.11
CA GLN A 14 -11.48 -6.83 5.25
C GLN A 14 -10.50 -6.72 6.42
N CYS A 15 -9.61 -5.73 6.41
CA CYS A 15 -8.79 -5.41 7.57
C CYS A 15 -9.57 -4.53 8.56
N SER A 16 -9.27 -4.70 9.85
CA SER A 16 -9.71 -3.75 10.87
C SER A 16 -8.96 -2.42 10.69
N TYR A 17 -9.41 -1.39 11.39
CA TYR A 17 -8.71 -0.11 11.41
C TYR A 17 -7.25 -0.27 11.81
N LYS A 18 -6.99 -1.02 12.89
CA LYS A 18 -5.62 -1.25 13.38
C LYS A 18 -4.78 -1.99 12.36
N GLU A 19 -5.32 -3.06 11.79
CA GLU A 19 -4.57 -3.85 10.79
C GLU A 19 -4.17 -3.02 9.57
N ALA A 20 -5.03 -2.11 9.14
CA ALA A 20 -4.75 -1.28 7.98
C ALA A 20 -3.92 -0.04 8.30
N ASN A 21 -4.02 0.53 9.51
CA ASN A 21 -3.45 1.85 9.81
C ASN A 21 -2.25 1.83 10.74
N ASP A 22 -2.16 0.90 11.71
CA ASP A 22 -1.09 0.96 12.73
C ASP A 22 0.31 0.91 12.11
N TRP A 23 0.54 0.02 11.16
CA TRP A 23 1.85 -0.07 10.52
C TRP A 23 2.16 1.17 9.66
N ARG A 24 1.13 1.73 9.00
CA ARG A 24 1.29 2.96 8.21
C ARG A 24 1.63 4.14 9.11
N ASP A 25 0.95 4.26 10.23
CA ASP A 25 1.23 5.31 11.21
C ASP A 25 2.62 5.15 11.82
N TYR A 26 3.01 3.91 12.12
CA TYR A 26 4.36 3.62 12.63
C TYR A 26 5.43 4.09 11.63
N VAL A 27 5.28 3.75 10.36
CA VAL A 27 6.23 4.18 9.34
C VAL A 27 6.26 5.71 9.25
N ARG A 28 5.08 6.33 9.13
CA ARG A 28 4.98 7.79 8.99
C ARG A 28 5.61 8.54 10.17
N ASN A 29 5.43 8.03 11.38
CA ASN A 29 5.95 8.67 12.59
C ASN A 29 7.47 8.49 12.76
N ASN A 30 8.09 7.60 12.01
CA ASN A 30 9.52 7.31 12.10
C ASN A 30 10.31 7.79 10.87
N LEU A 31 9.67 8.48 9.94
CA LEU A 31 10.35 9.06 8.79
C LEU A 31 11.00 10.40 9.15
N HIS A 32 12.09 10.71 8.45
CA HIS A 32 12.70 12.04 8.55
C HIS A 32 11.70 13.11 8.09
N GLU A 33 11.80 14.32 8.63
CA GLU A 33 10.85 15.42 8.36
C GLU A 33 10.68 15.76 6.87
N ASN A 34 11.69 15.46 6.04
CA ASN A 34 11.65 15.71 4.60
C ASN A 34 11.08 14.53 3.80
N ILE A 35 10.67 13.46 4.47
CA ILE A 35 10.10 12.26 3.83
C ILE A 35 8.67 12.09 4.32
N ILE A 36 7.73 12.06 3.40
CA ILE A 36 6.30 11.98 3.71
C ILE A 36 5.78 10.61 3.27
N GLY A 37 5.18 9.88 4.21
CA GLY A 37 4.47 8.65 3.90
C GLY A 37 3.04 8.96 3.44
N ILE A 38 2.66 8.41 2.30
CA ILE A 38 1.33 8.59 1.72
C ILE A 38 0.52 7.33 1.94
N SER A 39 -0.54 7.45 2.74
CA SER A 39 -1.48 6.36 2.96
C SER A 39 -2.62 6.43 1.93
N PRO A 40 -2.98 5.30 1.30
CA PRO A 40 -4.17 5.27 0.43
C PRO A 40 -5.47 5.48 1.22
N LEU A 41 -5.44 5.37 2.54
CA LEU A 41 -6.60 5.54 3.41
C LEU A 41 -6.78 6.97 3.94
N ARG A 42 -5.95 7.91 3.55
CA ARG A 42 -5.96 9.28 4.10
C ARG A 42 -7.27 10.03 3.89
N CYS A 43 -8.08 9.60 2.92
CA CYS A 43 -9.37 10.22 2.61
C CYS A 43 -10.54 9.24 2.78
N GLU A 44 -10.32 8.10 3.40
CA GLU A 44 -11.35 7.06 3.49
C GLU A 44 -11.79 6.85 4.94
N PRO A 45 -13.03 7.21 5.28
CA PRO A 45 -13.59 6.87 6.57
C PRO A 45 -13.91 5.38 6.63
N MET A 46 -13.76 4.79 7.81
CA MET A 46 -14.19 3.42 8.02
C MET A 46 -15.58 3.41 8.66
N HIS A 47 -16.49 2.67 8.06
CA HIS A 47 -17.82 2.42 8.58
C HIS A 47 -17.93 0.94 8.96
N GLY A 48 -18.03 0.66 10.25
CA GLY A 48 -18.07 -0.72 10.75
C GLY A 48 -16.71 -1.21 11.24
N GLU A 49 -16.55 -2.54 11.34
CA GLU A 49 -15.37 -3.14 11.96
C GLU A 49 -14.20 -3.37 11.00
N THR A 50 -14.49 -3.44 9.70
CA THR A 50 -13.48 -3.67 8.68
C THR A 50 -13.69 -2.75 7.49
N TYR A 51 -12.60 -2.52 6.75
CA TYR A 51 -12.70 -1.81 5.48
C TYR A 51 -13.36 -2.69 4.42
N GLY A 52 -14.28 -2.09 3.66
CA GLY A 52 -14.98 -2.76 2.58
C GLY A 52 -15.21 -1.83 1.40
N PRO A 53 -15.53 -2.38 0.23
CA PRO A 53 -15.90 -1.57 -0.92
C PRO A 53 -17.22 -0.84 -0.68
N GLY A 54 -17.32 0.38 -1.18
CA GLY A 54 -18.56 1.13 -1.16
C GLY A 54 -18.91 1.86 0.13
N ASN A 55 -17.96 2.02 1.06
CA ASN A 55 -18.18 2.75 2.29
C ASN A 55 -18.52 4.22 2.06
N ASP A 56 -17.94 4.82 1.02
CA ASP A 56 -18.30 6.17 0.57
C ASP A 56 -18.29 6.17 -0.95
N SER A 57 -19.45 6.27 -1.57
CA SER A 57 -19.60 6.17 -3.02
C SER A 57 -18.87 7.26 -3.80
N ARG A 58 -18.53 8.39 -3.16
CA ARG A 58 -17.80 9.48 -3.80
C ARG A 58 -16.32 9.15 -3.97
N TYR A 59 -15.77 8.34 -3.06
CA TYR A 59 -14.34 8.03 -3.03
C TYR A 59 -14.03 6.57 -3.28
N ASN A 60 -15.04 5.70 -3.18
CA ASN A 60 -14.87 4.25 -3.21
C ASN A 60 -15.41 3.58 -4.47
N SER A 61 -15.73 4.34 -5.51
CA SER A 61 -16.00 3.70 -6.79
C SER A 61 -14.71 3.06 -7.30
N PRO A 62 -14.79 1.92 -8.00
CA PRO A 62 -13.58 1.27 -8.53
C PRO A 62 -12.70 2.24 -9.36
N GLY A 63 -13.32 3.07 -10.18
CA GLY A 63 -12.59 4.05 -10.98
C GLY A 63 -11.88 5.11 -10.13
N ALA A 64 -12.54 5.61 -9.08
CA ALA A 64 -11.94 6.62 -8.20
C ALA A 64 -10.77 6.05 -7.39
N ILE A 65 -10.93 4.84 -6.86
CA ILE A 65 -9.86 4.17 -6.13
C ILE A 65 -8.66 3.92 -7.04
N ALA A 66 -8.92 3.37 -8.23
CA ALA A 66 -7.85 3.08 -9.20
C ALA A 66 -7.11 4.36 -9.61
N ALA A 67 -7.83 5.43 -9.90
CA ALA A 67 -7.23 6.71 -10.30
C ALA A 67 -6.38 7.32 -9.19
N LYS A 68 -6.87 7.30 -7.95
CA LYS A 68 -6.14 7.83 -6.80
C LYS A 68 -4.88 7.03 -6.53
N ASN A 69 -5.00 5.69 -6.50
CA ASN A 69 -3.85 4.84 -6.21
C ASN A 69 -2.82 4.86 -7.32
N TRP A 70 -3.25 4.96 -8.58
CA TRP A 70 -2.34 5.17 -9.71
C TRP A 70 -1.57 6.49 -9.58
N TYR A 71 -2.29 7.58 -9.27
CA TYR A 71 -1.67 8.89 -9.06
C TYR A 71 -0.60 8.82 -7.98
N ASP A 72 -0.92 8.19 -6.84
CA ASP A 72 0.02 8.07 -5.72
C ASP A 72 1.25 7.25 -6.11
N THR A 73 1.04 6.15 -6.84
CA THR A 73 2.15 5.30 -7.30
C THR A 73 3.04 6.05 -8.29
N GLU A 74 2.43 6.77 -9.23
CA GLU A 74 3.16 7.53 -10.25
C GLU A 74 3.97 8.68 -9.64
N HIS A 75 3.43 9.37 -8.65
CA HIS A 75 4.04 10.57 -8.08
C HIS A 75 4.96 10.30 -6.88
N CYS A 76 4.95 9.10 -6.32
CA CYS A 76 5.86 8.78 -5.23
C CYS A 76 7.29 8.58 -5.73
N ASN A 77 8.24 8.68 -4.81
CA ASN A 77 9.65 8.42 -5.09
C ASN A 77 10.02 6.96 -4.83
N LEU A 78 9.24 6.29 -3.97
CA LEU A 78 9.48 4.91 -3.57
C LEU A 78 8.18 4.32 -3.06
N ILE A 79 7.98 3.02 -3.30
CA ILE A 79 6.89 2.27 -2.68
C ILE A 79 7.45 1.40 -1.55
N LEU A 80 6.81 1.48 -0.38
CA LEU A 80 6.98 0.50 0.68
C LEU A 80 5.73 -0.38 0.69
N ALA A 81 5.89 -1.63 0.32
CA ALA A 81 4.82 -2.61 0.28
C ALA A 81 4.91 -3.53 1.50
N TYR A 82 3.85 -3.56 2.30
CA TYR A 82 3.76 -4.41 3.48
C TYR A 82 2.76 -5.53 3.22
N LEU A 83 3.25 -6.76 3.15
CA LEU A 83 2.45 -7.95 2.88
C LEU A 83 2.76 -9.03 3.91
N PRO A 84 2.29 -8.87 5.17
CA PRO A 84 2.51 -9.89 6.18
C PRO A 84 1.77 -11.17 5.82
N ARG A 85 2.43 -12.31 6.03
CA ARG A 85 1.91 -13.62 5.66
C ARG A 85 0.51 -13.89 6.22
N GLU A 86 0.31 -13.59 7.49
CA GLU A 86 -0.98 -13.83 8.16
C GLU A 86 -2.14 -13.13 7.45
N LEU A 87 -1.99 -11.84 7.14
CA LEU A 87 -3.03 -11.07 6.46
C LEU A 87 -3.22 -11.56 5.03
N ASN A 88 -2.14 -11.86 4.33
CA ASN A 88 -2.18 -12.29 2.94
C ASN A 88 -2.80 -13.69 2.78
N GLU A 89 -2.56 -14.59 3.73
CA GLU A 89 -3.20 -15.91 3.73
C GLU A 89 -4.70 -15.82 4.01
N ARG A 90 -5.11 -14.93 4.90
CA ARG A 90 -6.53 -14.68 5.20
C ARG A 90 -7.26 -14.15 3.97
N ARG A 91 -6.66 -13.18 3.30
CA ARG A 91 -7.18 -12.56 2.08
C ARG A 91 -6.03 -11.98 1.26
N PRO A 92 -5.73 -12.52 0.09
CA PRO A 92 -4.69 -11.97 -0.77
C PRO A 92 -4.94 -10.51 -1.10
N SER A 93 -3.92 -9.68 -0.95
CA SER A 93 -4.00 -8.25 -1.27
C SER A 93 -3.68 -8.02 -2.74
N TYR A 94 -4.66 -8.26 -3.60
CA TYR A 94 -4.47 -8.08 -5.05
C TYR A 94 -4.12 -6.64 -5.40
N GLY A 95 -4.72 -5.67 -4.72
CA GLY A 95 -4.43 -4.25 -4.94
C GLY A 95 -2.95 -3.93 -4.73
N THR A 96 -2.37 -4.43 -3.63
CA THR A 96 -0.95 -4.21 -3.34
C THR A 96 -0.07 -4.85 -4.42
N VAL A 97 -0.40 -6.05 -4.87
CA VAL A 97 0.35 -6.73 -5.93
C VAL A 97 0.27 -5.95 -7.25
N ILE A 98 -0.91 -5.42 -7.59
CA ILE A 98 -1.08 -4.56 -8.77
C ILE A 98 -0.21 -3.31 -8.65
N GLU A 99 -0.20 -2.67 -7.49
CA GLU A 99 0.61 -1.48 -7.25
C GLU A 99 2.11 -1.77 -7.34
N ILE A 100 2.55 -2.92 -6.87
CA ILE A 100 3.93 -3.38 -7.09
C ILE A 100 4.21 -3.52 -8.59
N GLY A 101 3.30 -4.11 -9.34
CA GLY A 101 3.41 -4.22 -10.80
C GLY A 101 3.50 -2.86 -11.48
N TRP A 102 2.67 -1.90 -11.08
CA TRP A 102 2.74 -0.53 -11.59
C TRP A 102 4.09 0.11 -11.29
N ALA A 103 4.60 -0.06 -10.07
CA ALA A 103 5.89 0.48 -9.66
C ALA A 103 7.04 -0.11 -10.49
N ILE A 104 6.99 -1.41 -10.78
CA ILE A 104 7.96 -2.06 -11.66
C ILE A 104 7.94 -1.39 -13.04
N GLY A 105 6.76 -1.23 -13.63
CA GLY A 105 6.60 -0.59 -14.93
C GLY A 105 7.06 0.86 -14.96
N LEU A 106 6.86 1.60 -13.87
CA LEU A 106 7.28 2.98 -13.71
C LEU A 106 8.73 3.12 -13.24
N ARG A 107 9.42 2.02 -13.03
CA ARG A 107 10.80 1.97 -12.52
C ARG A 107 10.98 2.67 -11.18
N LYS A 108 9.98 2.58 -10.33
CA LYS A 108 10.07 3.08 -8.95
C LYS A 108 10.79 2.05 -8.07
N PRO A 109 11.66 2.47 -7.16
CA PRO A 109 12.20 1.57 -6.15
C PRO A 109 11.08 0.99 -5.29
N ILE A 110 11.22 -0.27 -4.93
CA ILE A 110 10.23 -1.00 -4.12
C ILE A 110 10.94 -1.64 -2.93
N ILE A 111 10.47 -1.30 -1.73
CA ILE A 111 10.86 -2.02 -0.52
C ILE A 111 9.68 -2.94 -0.16
N LEU A 112 9.92 -4.23 -0.14
CA LEU A 112 8.92 -5.21 0.27
C LEU A 112 9.21 -5.65 1.71
N VAL A 113 8.26 -5.42 2.59
CA VAL A 113 8.31 -5.88 3.98
C VAL A 113 7.34 -7.04 4.13
N THR A 114 7.87 -8.23 4.31
CA THR A 114 7.07 -9.44 4.42
C THR A 114 7.84 -10.53 5.18
N ASP A 115 7.10 -11.40 5.81
CA ASP A 115 7.61 -12.66 6.40
C ASP A 115 7.13 -13.88 5.59
N ASP A 116 6.61 -13.67 4.38
CA ASP A 116 6.11 -14.70 3.50
C ASP A 116 7.19 -15.11 2.48
N GLU A 117 7.82 -16.25 2.74
CA GLU A 117 8.87 -16.78 1.86
C GLU A 117 8.38 -17.09 0.44
N TYR A 118 7.11 -17.43 0.29
CA TYR A 118 6.53 -17.67 -1.03
C TYR A 118 6.58 -16.41 -1.89
N LEU A 119 6.33 -15.25 -1.27
CA LEU A 119 6.44 -13.97 -1.98
C LEU A 119 7.90 -13.63 -2.31
N THR A 120 8.80 -13.76 -1.36
CA THR A 120 10.21 -13.38 -1.56
C THR A 120 10.92 -14.26 -2.57
N GLU A 121 10.49 -15.51 -2.73
CA GLU A 121 11.08 -16.44 -3.68
C GLU A 121 10.40 -16.41 -5.06
N HIS A 122 9.29 -15.71 -5.20
CA HIS A 122 8.65 -15.59 -6.52
C HIS A 122 9.56 -14.83 -7.48
N PRO A 123 9.87 -15.37 -8.68
CA PRO A 123 10.86 -14.79 -9.58
C PRO A 123 10.63 -13.31 -9.93
N LEU A 124 9.39 -12.92 -10.21
CA LEU A 124 9.08 -11.54 -10.58
C LEU A 124 9.18 -10.59 -9.39
N ILE A 125 8.89 -11.06 -8.20
CA ILE A 125 9.06 -10.28 -6.98
C ILE A 125 10.56 -10.15 -6.66
N LYS A 126 11.24 -11.28 -6.58
CA LYS A 126 12.66 -11.34 -6.23
C LYS A 126 13.54 -10.48 -7.15
N ALA A 127 13.22 -10.46 -8.45
CA ALA A 127 13.98 -9.70 -9.42
C ALA A 127 13.76 -8.19 -9.36
N ASN A 128 12.66 -7.71 -8.75
CA ASN A 128 12.22 -6.32 -8.85
C ASN A 128 12.10 -5.57 -7.54
N VAL A 129 12.28 -6.23 -6.40
CA VAL A 129 12.13 -5.58 -5.08
C VAL A 129 13.41 -5.65 -4.26
N ASN A 130 13.46 -4.78 -3.26
CA ASN A 130 14.51 -4.75 -2.26
C ASN A 130 13.98 -5.19 -0.91
#